data_5f8b3f359068ef41925a90a3f188d499
#
_entry.id   5f8b3f359068ef41925a90a3f188d499
#
_cell.length_a   1.000
_cell.length_b   1.000
_cell.length_c   1.000
_cell.angle_alpha   90.00
_cell.angle_beta   90.00
_cell.angle_gamma   90.00
#
_symmetry.space_group_name_H-M   'P 1'
#
loop_
_entity.id
_entity.type
_entity.pdbx_description
1 polymer ?
#
loop_
_entity_poly.entity_id
_entity_poly.type
_entity_poly.pdbx_seq_one_letter_code
_entity_poly.pdbx_strand_id
1 'polypeptide(L)'
;MTTEEWYDGLTAELLSQSPFRRSDYFKRFASGTLTREQAWSHIAQHYLLIAWFPRIFSGIHTRCEDFEVRKDCARHLLVEDLGYFEGKVGGTPDHDELFRRIGDDLGYARDGYDRIVAVPEMAAIIAFFRRLAHEVPWSAALCATALLEEEVVEIAQTVGRALVQHYGVRKDWGAMNYTVHEAIEKEESGETKRTILKHLRTADDRRAAEAAMREMHRLLESYAESLARRHPA
;
A
#
# COMPACT_ATOMS: atom_id res chain seq x y z
N MET A 1 3.66 26.41 -14.31
CA MET A 1 3.66 25.26 -13.39
C MET A 1 4.69 24.25 -13.86
N THR A 2 5.70 24.00 -13.07
CA THR A 2 6.72 22.99 -13.34
C THR A 2 6.12 21.58 -13.19
N THR A 3 6.84 20.53 -13.65
CA THR A 3 6.40 19.14 -13.44
C THR A 3 6.32 18.79 -11.95
N GLU A 4 7.25 19.29 -11.16
CA GLU A 4 7.26 19.09 -9.71
C GLU A 4 6.08 19.77 -9.02
N GLU A 5 5.82 21.05 -9.30
CA GLU A 5 4.63 21.75 -8.75
C GLU A 5 3.33 21.05 -9.13
N TRP A 6 3.24 20.51 -10.34
CA TRP A 6 2.08 19.75 -10.80
C TRP A 6 1.93 18.44 -10.01
N TYR A 7 3.02 17.66 -9.88
CA TYR A 7 3.02 16.38 -9.17
C TYR A 7 2.66 16.56 -7.69
N ASP A 8 3.32 17.52 -7.03
CA ASP A 8 3.05 17.83 -5.62
C ASP A 8 1.62 18.32 -5.40
N GLY A 9 1.11 19.15 -6.29
CA GLY A 9 -0.27 19.63 -6.23
C GLY A 9 -1.29 18.52 -6.39
N LEU A 10 -1.07 17.59 -7.34
CA LEU A 10 -1.95 16.44 -7.55
C LEU A 10 -1.89 15.46 -6.37
N THR A 11 -0.71 15.14 -5.87
CA THR A 11 -0.53 14.27 -4.70
C THR A 11 -1.21 14.87 -3.48
N ALA A 12 -0.97 16.14 -3.19
CA ALA A 12 -1.61 16.83 -2.06
C ALA A 12 -3.14 16.90 -2.20
N GLU A 13 -3.67 17.13 -3.41
CA GLU A 13 -5.11 17.07 -3.69
C GLU A 13 -5.69 15.71 -3.30
N LEU A 14 -5.11 14.62 -3.82
CA LEU A 14 -5.60 13.26 -3.59
C LEU A 14 -5.47 12.85 -2.12
N LEU A 15 -4.32 13.08 -1.51
CA LEU A 15 -4.10 12.78 -0.09
C LEU A 15 -5.00 13.59 0.85
N SER A 16 -5.35 14.85 0.49
CA SER A 16 -6.30 15.64 1.28
C SER A 16 -7.69 15.00 1.35
N GLN A 17 -8.00 14.15 0.38
CA GLN A 17 -9.24 13.40 0.27
C GLN A 17 -9.09 11.92 0.64
N SER A 18 -8.00 11.56 1.34
CA SER A 18 -7.71 10.18 1.72
C SER A 18 -8.96 9.43 2.19
N PRO A 19 -9.33 8.33 1.53
CA PRO A 19 -10.51 7.55 1.89
C PRO A 19 -10.36 6.91 3.27
N PHE A 20 -9.13 6.69 3.72
CA PHE A 20 -8.85 6.09 5.02
C PHE A 20 -9.12 7.07 6.17
N ARG A 21 -8.83 8.36 6.00
CA ARG A 21 -9.21 9.42 6.96
C ARG A 21 -10.72 9.66 7.00
N ARG A 22 -11.37 9.59 5.85
CA ARG A 22 -12.78 9.98 5.71
C ARG A 22 -13.74 8.85 6.09
N SER A 23 -13.36 7.60 5.87
CA SER A 23 -14.21 6.44 6.08
C SER A 23 -14.59 6.24 7.55
N ASP A 24 -15.87 6.02 7.82
CA ASP A 24 -16.37 5.71 9.16
C ASP A 24 -15.84 4.36 9.67
N TYR A 25 -15.59 3.41 8.78
CA TYR A 25 -14.97 2.14 9.17
C TYR A 25 -13.58 2.38 9.78
N PHE A 26 -12.71 3.16 9.12
CA PHE A 26 -11.35 3.43 9.63
C PHE A 26 -11.35 4.33 10.88
N LYS A 27 -12.29 5.26 11.00
CA LYS A 27 -12.50 6.02 12.25
C LYS A 27 -12.87 5.10 13.41
N ARG A 28 -13.76 4.15 13.18
CA ARG A 28 -14.18 3.13 14.16
C ARG A 28 -13.04 2.14 14.46
N PHE A 29 -12.25 1.79 13.45
CA PHE A 29 -11.04 0.99 13.65
C PHE A 29 -10.07 1.71 14.61
N ALA A 30 -9.77 2.97 14.32
CA ALA A 30 -8.87 3.82 15.11
C ALA A 30 -9.34 4.00 16.56
N SER A 31 -10.65 4.10 16.80
CA SER A 31 -11.24 4.26 18.13
C SER A 31 -11.47 2.95 18.88
N GLY A 32 -11.17 1.78 18.27
CA GLY A 32 -11.37 0.47 18.88
C GLY A 32 -12.83 0.05 19.05
N THR A 33 -13.74 0.65 18.28
CA THR A 33 -15.19 0.34 18.35
C THR A 33 -15.64 -0.76 17.38
N LEU A 34 -14.76 -1.25 16.52
CA LEU A 34 -15.00 -2.46 15.74
C LEU A 34 -14.81 -3.71 16.59
N THR A 35 -15.54 -4.78 16.29
CA THR A 35 -15.20 -6.11 16.83
C THR A 35 -13.89 -6.62 16.20
N ARG A 36 -13.26 -7.64 16.82
CA ARG A 36 -12.08 -8.29 16.23
C ARG A 36 -12.35 -8.86 14.84
N GLU A 37 -13.51 -9.42 14.61
CA GLU A 37 -13.93 -9.94 13.31
C GLU A 37 -14.06 -8.82 12.27
N GLN A 38 -14.66 -7.69 12.67
CA GLN A 38 -14.75 -6.52 11.80
C GLN A 38 -13.35 -5.96 11.47
N ALA A 39 -12.46 -5.87 12.45
CA ALA A 39 -11.07 -5.45 12.24
C ALA A 39 -10.32 -6.43 11.32
N TRP A 40 -10.53 -7.74 11.51
CA TRP A 40 -9.97 -8.80 10.66
C TRP A 40 -10.39 -8.63 9.19
N SER A 41 -11.59 -8.17 8.92
CA SER A 41 -12.07 -7.96 7.54
C SER A 41 -11.14 -7.05 6.73
N HIS A 42 -10.58 -5.99 7.34
CA HIS A 42 -9.56 -5.17 6.67
C HIS A 42 -8.23 -5.89 6.56
N ILE A 43 -7.74 -6.48 7.65
CA ILE A 43 -6.42 -7.13 7.67
C ILE A 43 -6.34 -8.25 6.62
N ALA A 44 -7.39 -9.07 6.50
CA ALA A 44 -7.47 -10.12 5.50
C ALA A 44 -7.41 -9.58 4.06
N GLN A 45 -8.12 -8.51 3.76
CA GLN A 45 -8.09 -7.91 2.43
C GLN A 45 -6.78 -7.18 2.15
N HIS A 46 -6.21 -6.52 3.16
CA HIS A 46 -4.91 -5.85 3.05
C HIS A 46 -3.78 -6.87 2.77
N TYR A 47 -3.85 -8.06 3.37
CA TYR A 47 -2.93 -9.15 3.02
C TYR A 47 -2.93 -9.48 1.52
N LEU A 48 -4.09 -9.52 0.87
CA LEU A 48 -4.17 -9.75 -0.57
C LEU A 48 -3.53 -8.63 -1.38
N LEU A 49 -3.65 -7.39 -0.91
CA LEU A 49 -2.99 -6.24 -1.53
C LEU A 49 -1.47 -6.42 -1.45
N ILE A 50 -0.93 -6.69 -0.26
CA ILE A 50 0.50 -6.92 -0.02
C ILE A 50 1.03 -8.08 -0.89
N ALA A 51 0.32 -9.19 -0.99
CA ALA A 51 0.71 -10.33 -1.81
C ALA A 51 0.79 -10.01 -3.31
N TRP A 52 0.15 -8.93 -3.77
CA TRP A 52 0.16 -8.49 -5.16
C TRP A 52 1.08 -7.30 -5.44
N PHE A 53 1.32 -6.45 -4.47
CA PHE A 53 2.03 -5.18 -4.62
C PHE A 53 3.43 -5.33 -5.23
N PRO A 54 4.29 -6.23 -4.77
CA PRO A 54 5.65 -6.39 -5.31
C PRO A 54 5.68 -6.69 -6.81
N ARG A 55 4.64 -7.33 -7.33
CA ARG A 55 4.55 -7.70 -8.76
C ARG A 55 4.46 -6.49 -9.68
N ILE A 56 4.03 -5.33 -9.18
CA ILE A 56 4.05 -4.07 -9.96
C ILE A 56 5.50 -3.70 -10.27
N PHE A 57 6.37 -3.73 -9.27
CA PHE A 57 7.81 -3.43 -9.45
C PHE A 57 8.50 -4.43 -10.35
N SER A 58 8.17 -5.73 -10.26
CA SER A 58 8.65 -6.75 -11.20
C SER A 58 8.25 -6.43 -12.64
N GLY A 59 7.01 -6.03 -12.87
CA GLY A 59 6.51 -5.62 -14.18
C GLY A 59 7.18 -4.34 -14.70
N ILE A 60 7.36 -3.33 -13.85
CA ILE A 60 8.09 -2.11 -14.19
C ILE A 60 9.55 -2.43 -14.54
N HIS A 61 10.24 -3.19 -13.71
CA HIS A 61 11.61 -3.62 -13.94
C HIS A 61 11.80 -4.28 -15.31
N THR A 62 10.88 -5.13 -15.74
CA THR A 62 10.95 -5.82 -17.03
C THR A 62 10.81 -4.86 -18.22
N ARG A 63 10.03 -3.79 -18.08
CA ARG A 63 9.69 -2.87 -19.18
C ARG A 63 10.51 -1.57 -19.20
N CYS A 64 11.19 -1.24 -18.11
CA CYS A 64 11.94 0.00 -17.98
C CYS A 64 13.37 -0.19 -18.47
N GLU A 65 13.84 0.71 -19.35
CA GLU A 65 15.22 0.71 -19.84
C GLU A 65 16.18 1.47 -18.91
N ASP A 66 15.66 2.39 -18.06
CA ASP A 66 16.48 3.14 -17.11
C ASP A 66 17.01 2.23 -16.00
N PHE A 67 18.34 2.19 -15.89
CA PHE A 67 19.02 1.29 -14.97
C PHE A 67 18.81 1.64 -13.49
N GLU A 68 18.68 2.94 -13.18
CA GLU A 68 18.46 3.41 -11.81
C GLU A 68 17.04 3.05 -11.36
N VAL A 69 16.04 3.22 -12.22
CA VAL A 69 14.65 2.75 -11.95
C VAL A 69 14.62 1.25 -11.71
N ARG A 70 15.37 0.47 -12.49
CA ARG A 70 15.41 -0.98 -12.31
C ARG A 70 16.05 -1.41 -10.99
N LYS A 71 17.11 -0.70 -10.55
CA LYS A 71 17.72 -0.94 -9.23
C LYS A 71 16.73 -0.62 -8.10
N ASP A 72 15.96 0.45 -8.28
CA ASP A 72 14.94 0.86 -7.33
C ASP A 72 13.85 -0.20 -7.22
N CYS A 73 13.30 -0.64 -8.33
CA CYS A 73 12.36 -1.76 -8.34
C CYS A 73 12.93 -3.03 -7.69
N ALA A 74 14.21 -3.34 -7.92
CA ALA A 74 14.85 -4.49 -7.30
C ALA A 74 14.98 -4.34 -5.77
N ARG A 75 15.23 -3.12 -5.26
CA ARG A 75 15.22 -2.83 -3.82
C ARG A 75 13.85 -3.06 -3.21
N HIS A 76 12.79 -2.55 -3.82
CA HIS A 76 11.41 -2.81 -3.37
C HIS A 76 11.12 -4.32 -3.31
N LEU A 77 11.50 -5.08 -4.33
CA LEU A 77 11.32 -6.54 -4.30
C LEU A 77 12.10 -7.23 -3.17
N LEU A 78 13.30 -6.74 -2.83
CA LEU A 78 14.06 -7.27 -1.68
C LEU A 78 13.38 -6.97 -0.34
N VAL A 79 12.82 -5.77 -0.19
CA VAL A 79 12.08 -5.38 1.01
C VAL A 79 10.82 -6.23 1.14
N GLU A 80 10.01 -6.26 0.10
CA GLU A 80 8.68 -6.87 0.11
C GLU A 80 8.73 -8.39 0.22
N ASP A 81 9.51 -9.06 -0.63
CA ASP A 81 9.51 -10.51 -0.76
C ASP A 81 10.54 -11.21 0.15
N LEU A 82 11.58 -10.52 0.60
CA LEU A 82 12.69 -11.13 1.35
C LEU A 82 12.97 -10.45 2.70
N GLY A 83 12.21 -9.43 3.09
CA GLY A 83 12.41 -8.75 4.36
C GLY A 83 13.78 -8.07 4.47
N TYR A 84 14.16 -7.27 3.46
CA TYR A 84 15.40 -6.50 3.53
C TYR A 84 15.24 -5.33 4.51
N PHE A 85 16.06 -5.32 5.55
CA PHE A 85 16.07 -4.26 6.53
C PHE A 85 17.47 -4.06 7.11
N GLU A 86 17.85 -2.82 7.42
CA GLU A 86 19.16 -2.46 7.98
C GLU A 86 20.34 -3.05 7.20
N GLY A 87 20.26 -3.05 5.87
CA GLY A 87 21.33 -3.53 5.01
C GLY A 87 21.42 -5.06 4.88
N LYS A 88 20.43 -5.82 5.35
CA LYS A 88 20.43 -7.29 5.33
C LYS A 88 19.15 -7.85 4.72
N VAL A 89 19.28 -8.80 3.79
CA VAL A 89 18.19 -9.70 3.37
C VAL A 89 17.84 -10.59 4.57
N GLY A 90 16.54 -10.69 4.89
CA GLY A 90 16.06 -11.37 6.09
C GLY A 90 16.39 -10.63 7.40
N GLY A 91 16.68 -9.33 7.33
CA GLY A 91 16.85 -8.46 8.52
C GLY A 91 15.55 -8.27 9.30
N THR A 92 14.40 -8.37 8.61
CA THR A 92 13.08 -8.58 9.20
C THR A 92 12.46 -9.84 8.61
N PRO A 93 11.36 -10.36 9.17
CA PRO A 93 10.49 -11.27 8.43
C PRO A 93 9.97 -10.58 7.17
N ASP A 94 9.69 -11.38 6.12
CA ASP A 94 9.02 -10.89 4.93
C ASP A 94 7.56 -10.45 5.22
N HIS A 95 6.93 -9.76 4.28
CA HIS A 95 5.58 -9.23 4.47
C HIS A 95 4.52 -10.32 4.69
N ASP A 96 4.66 -11.51 4.07
CA ASP A 96 3.75 -12.63 4.31
C ASP A 96 3.77 -13.05 5.79
N GLU A 97 4.96 -13.26 6.35
CA GLU A 97 5.12 -13.63 7.76
C GLU A 97 4.64 -12.50 8.69
N LEU A 98 4.96 -11.23 8.36
CA LEU A 98 4.53 -10.09 9.18
C LEU A 98 3.00 -10.00 9.26
N PHE A 99 2.27 -10.22 8.16
CA PHE A 99 0.81 -10.24 8.17
C PHE A 99 0.24 -11.45 8.91
N ARG A 100 0.83 -12.63 8.76
CA ARG A 100 0.42 -13.83 9.48
C ARG A 100 0.53 -13.65 10.99
N ARG A 101 1.51 -12.91 11.48
CA ARG A 101 1.64 -12.56 12.91
C ARG A 101 0.50 -11.69 13.43
N ILE A 102 -0.07 -10.81 12.60
CA ILE A 102 -1.27 -10.05 12.98
C ILE A 102 -2.43 -11.01 13.21
N GLY A 103 -2.62 -11.98 12.30
CA GLY A 103 -3.66 -13.01 12.44
C GLY A 103 -3.47 -13.86 13.70
N ASP A 104 -2.24 -14.31 13.98
CA ASP A 104 -1.91 -15.07 15.20
C ASP A 104 -2.39 -14.32 16.46
N ASP A 105 -2.09 -13.02 16.55
CA ASP A 105 -2.47 -12.19 17.69
C ASP A 105 -3.98 -11.92 17.76
N LEU A 106 -4.65 -11.84 16.62
CA LEU A 106 -6.10 -11.69 16.54
C LEU A 106 -6.85 -13.02 16.76
N GLY A 107 -6.14 -14.16 16.79
CA GLY A 107 -6.72 -15.49 17.00
C GLY A 107 -7.18 -16.19 15.71
N TYR A 108 -6.65 -15.81 14.56
CA TYR A 108 -6.95 -16.44 13.27
C TYR A 108 -5.85 -17.43 12.89
N ALA A 109 -6.26 -18.61 12.40
CA ALA A 109 -5.33 -19.64 11.98
C ALA A 109 -4.57 -19.24 10.71
N ARG A 110 -3.27 -19.58 10.66
CA ARG A 110 -2.39 -19.24 9.54
C ARG A 110 -2.85 -19.78 8.18
N ASP A 111 -3.42 -20.97 8.15
CA ASP A 111 -4.00 -21.57 6.95
C ASP A 111 -5.27 -20.84 6.48
N GLY A 112 -5.84 -19.98 7.31
CA GLY A 112 -6.94 -19.09 6.95
C GLY A 112 -6.55 -18.08 5.87
N TYR A 113 -5.29 -17.63 5.84
CA TYR A 113 -4.80 -16.69 4.83
C TYR A 113 -4.87 -17.25 3.41
N ASP A 114 -4.62 -18.55 3.24
CA ASP A 114 -4.66 -19.22 1.94
C ASP A 114 -6.08 -19.36 1.37
N ARG A 115 -7.09 -19.12 2.22
CA ARG A 115 -8.52 -19.19 1.90
C ARG A 115 -9.22 -17.84 1.81
N ILE A 116 -8.46 -16.74 1.96
CA ILE A 116 -9.03 -15.39 1.85
C ILE A 116 -9.53 -15.17 0.42
N VAL A 117 -10.78 -14.81 0.29
CA VAL A 117 -11.40 -14.42 -0.99
C VAL A 117 -11.45 -12.91 -1.06
N ALA A 118 -10.93 -12.37 -2.16
CA ALA A 118 -11.00 -10.93 -2.40
C ALA A 118 -12.47 -10.48 -2.53
N VAL A 119 -12.83 -9.45 -1.78
CA VAL A 119 -14.10 -8.74 -2.03
C VAL A 119 -14.04 -8.05 -3.40
N PRO A 120 -15.17 -7.78 -4.07
CA PRO A 120 -15.16 -7.21 -5.42
C PRO A 120 -14.28 -5.97 -5.56
N GLU A 121 -14.27 -5.10 -4.55
CA GLU A 121 -13.49 -3.87 -4.56
C GLU A 121 -11.99 -4.14 -4.44
N MET A 122 -11.58 -5.13 -3.61
CA MET A 122 -10.18 -5.58 -3.54
C MET A 122 -9.75 -6.29 -4.83
N ALA A 123 -10.64 -7.09 -5.42
CA ALA A 123 -10.39 -7.73 -6.72
C ALA A 123 -10.16 -6.67 -7.82
N ALA A 124 -10.89 -5.54 -7.77
CA ALA A 124 -10.69 -4.43 -8.69
C ALA A 124 -9.31 -3.74 -8.49
N ILE A 125 -8.86 -3.56 -7.25
CA ILE A 125 -7.51 -3.06 -6.95
C ILE A 125 -6.46 -4.02 -7.52
N ILE A 126 -6.58 -5.32 -7.27
CA ILE A 126 -5.64 -6.32 -7.79
C ILE A 126 -5.63 -6.35 -9.33
N ALA A 127 -6.79 -6.20 -9.96
CA ALA A 127 -6.89 -6.08 -11.42
C ALA A 127 -6.17 -4.83 -11.93
N PHE A 128 -6.27 -3.72 -11.21
CA PHE A 128 -5.53 -2.50 -11.54
C PHE A 128 -4.02 -2.68 -11.34
N PHE A 129 -3.56 -3.37 -10.30
CA PHE A 129 -2.14 -3.71 -10.11
C PHE A 129 -1.58 -4.52 -11.28
N ARG A 130 -2.36 -5.45 -11.82
CA ARG A 130 -1.98 -6.18 -13.05
C ARG A 130 -1.81 -5.24 -14.24
N ARG A 131 -2.70 -4.28 -14.40
CA ARG A 131 -2.58 -3.27 -15.46
C ARG A 131 -1.36 -2.37 -15.24
N LEU A 132 -1.09 -1.93 -14.02
CA LEU A 132 0.13 -1.18 -13.67
C LEU A 132 1.39 -1.99 -14.03
N ALA A 133 1.40 -3.27 -13.71
CA ALA A 133 2.53 -4.15 -14.01
C ALA A 133 2.77 -4.36 -15.51
N HIS A 134 1.73 -4.36 -16.36
CA HIS A 134 1.86 -4.84 -17.74
C HIS A 134 1.39 -3.89 -18.84
N GLU A 135 0.47 -2.98 -18.56
CA GLU A 135 -0.22 -2.19 -19.60
C GLU A 135 0.01 -0.68 -19.49
N VAL A 136 -0.05 -0.15 -18.27
CA VAL A 136 0.13 1.29 -18.02
C VAL A 136 1.60 1.69 -18.25
N PRO A 137 1.91 2.85 -18.86
CA PRO A 137 3.28 3.33 -18.94
C PRO A 137 4.00 3.23 -17.59
N TRP A 138 5.20 2.69 -17.58
CA TRP A 138 5.88 2.36 -16.31
C TRP A 138 6.11 3.58 -15.41
N SER A 139 6.34 4.76 -15.98
CA SER A 139 6.46 6.02 -15.21
C SER A 139 5.15 6.42 -14.54
N ALA A 140 4.02 6.21 -15.20
CA ALA A 140 2.70 6.41 -14.62
C ALA A 140 2.36 5.36 -13.57
N ALA A 141 2.80 4.12 -13.77
CA ALA A 141 2.67 3.07 -12.76
C ALA A 141 3.44 3.42 -11.49
N LEU A 142 4.68 3.93 -11.59
CA LEU A 142 5.43 4.43 -10.42
C LEU A 142 4.71 5.55 -9.67
N CYS A 143 4.06 6.48 -10.39
CA CYS A 143 3.28 7.55 -9.74
C CYS A 143 2.10 7.00 -8.94
N ALA A 144 1.40 6.00 -9.47
CA ALA A 144 0.27 5.38 -8.79
C ALA A 144 0.72 4.54 -7.58
N THR A 145 1.87 3.85 -7.67
CA THR A 145 2.44 3.12 -6.53
C THR A 145 2.92 4.06 -5.44
N ALA A 146 3.62 5.15 -5.78
CA ALA A 146 4.06 6.14 -4.81
C ALA A 146 2.88 6.79 -4.06
N LEU A 147 1.76 7.09 -4.76
CA LEU A 147 0.55 7.56 -4.09
C LEU A 147 -0.02 6.51 -3.12
N LEU A 148 -0.03 5.24 -3.51
CA LEU A 148 -0.49 4.16 -2.64
C LEU A 148 0.40 4.04 -1.40
N GLU A 149 1.72 4.11 -1.54
CA GLU A 149 2.66 4.07 -0.42
C GLU A 149 2.41 5.21 0.56
N GLU A 150 2.20 6.44 0.10
CA GLU A 150 1.85 7.55 0.97
C GLU A 150 0.51 7.36 1.69
N GLU A 151 -0.50 6.78 1.04
CA GLU A 151 -1.78 6.41 1.69
C GLU A 151 -1.57 5.28 2.72
N VAL A 152 -0.69 4.32 2.44
CA VAL A 152 -0.37 3.20 3.35
C VAL A 152 0.35 3.69 4.61
N VAL A 153 1.23 4.72 4.53
CA VAL A 153 1.84 5.34 5.73
C VAL A 153 0.78 5.76 6.73
N GLU A 154 -0.25 6.43 6.25
CA GLU A 154 -1.33 6.91 7.11
C GLU A 154 -2.15 5.78 7.72
N ILE A 155 -2.45 4.76 6.91
CA ILE A 155 -3.09 3.53 7.41
C ILE A 155 -2.20 2.85 8.44
N ALA A 156 -0.91 2.69 8.16
CA ALA A 156 0.04 2.03 9.04
C ALA A 156 0.04 2.69 10.42
N GLN A 157 0.12 4.02 10.48
CA GLN A 157 0.09 4.75 11.75
C GLN A 157 -1.24 4.59 12.49
N THR A 158 -2.37 4.61 11.78
CA THR A 158 -3.70 4.56 12.37
C THR A 158 -4.07 3.15 12.78
N VAL A 159 -3.98 2.20 11.85
CA VAL A 159 -4.32 0.79 12.07
C VAL A 159 -3.33 0.12 13.01
N GLY A 160 -2.02 0.34 12.82
CA GLY A 160 -0.98 -0.24 13.67
C GLY A 160 -1.15 0.15 15.14
N ARG A 161 -1.38 1.43 15.41
CA ARG A 161 -1.66 1.92 16.78
C ARG A 161 -2.94 1.30 17.35
N ALA A 162 -4.02 1.28 16.59
CA ALA A 162 -5.29 0.74 17.04
C ALA A 162 -5.20 -0.77 17.33
N LEU A 163 -4.50 -1.54 16.51
CA LEU A 163 -4.25 -2.97 16.74
C LEU A 163 -3.62 -3.24 18.10
N VAL A 164 -2.61 -2.43 18.47
CA VAL A 164 -1.94 -2.55 19.77
C VAL A 164 -2.84 -2.08 20.91
N GLN A 165 -3.49 -0.92 20.76
CA GLN A 165 -4.23 -0.28 21.85
C GLN A 165 -5.58 -0.96 22.16
N HIS A 166 -6.26 -1.48 21.15
CA HIS A 166 -7.65 -1.91 21.26
C HIS A 166 -7.89 -3.38 20.94
N TYR A 167 -7.04 -3.99 20.10
CA TYR A 167 -7.29 -5.37 19.62
C TYR A 167 -6.35 -6.43 20.21
N GLY A 168 -5.40 -6.01 21.07
CA GLY A 168 -4.50 -6.92 21.78
C GLY A 168 -3.38 -7.49 20.93
N VAL A 169 -3.07 -6.85 19.79
CA VAL A 169 -1.92 -7.20 18.94
C VAL A 169 -0.64 -6.74 19.61
N ARG A 170 0.36 -7.62 19.69
CA ARG A 170 1.66 -7.30 20.29
C ARG A 170 2.45 -6.36 19.42
N LYS A 171 2.95 -5.26 20.01
CA LYS A 171 3.69 -4.20 19.31
C LYS A 171 4.89 -4.73 18.52
N ASP A 172 5.74 -5.53 19.18
CA ASP A 172 7.00 -6.01 18.62
C ASP A 172 6.87 -7.39 17.94
N TRP A 173 5.65 -7.78 17.58
CA TRP A 173 5.34 -9.04 16.93
C TRP A 173 4.31 -8.86 15.81
N GLY A 174 3.01 -8.83 16.14
CA GLY A 174 1.94 -8.69 15.16
C GLY A 174 1.86 -7.30 14.54
N ALA A 175 2.13 -6.24 15.30
CA ALA A 175 2.14 -4.88 14.77
C ALA A 175 3.47 -4.48 14.10
N MET A 176 4.45 -5.38 14.05
CA MET A 176 5.78 -5.10 13.48
C MET A 176 5.69 -4.65 12.02
N ASN A 177 4.78 -5.21 11.22
CA ASN A 177 4.54 -4.77 9.86
C ASN A 177 4.37 -3.25 9.75
N TYR A 178 3.53 -2.68 10.58
CA TYR A 178 3.26 -1.23 10.59
C TYR A 178 4.40 -0.40 11.15
N THR A 179 5.15 -0.94 12.12
CA THR A 179 6.28 -0.24 12.74
C THR A 179 7.49 -0.16 11.80
N VAL A 180 7.72 -1.21 11.02
CA VAL A 180 8.82 -1.29 10.04
C VAL A 180 8.56 -0.30 8.90
N HIS A 181 7.34 -0.23 8.36
CA HIS A 181 6.98 0.73 7.31
C HIS A 181 7.20 2.18 7.74
N GLU A 182 6.85 2.54 8.97
CA GLU A 182 7.07 3.91 9.48
C GLU A 182 8.55 4.31 9.47
N ALA A 183 9.47 3.35 9.59
CA ALA A 183 10.92 3.59 9.60
C ALA A 183 11.50 3.66 8.18
N ILE A 184 11.09 2.76 7.28
CA ILE A 184 11.63 2.64 5.91
C ILE A 184 11.19 3.81 5.02
N GLU A 185 9.93 4.21 5.09
CA GLU A 185 9.35 5.20 4.17
C GLU A 185 9.92 6.61 4.34
N LYS A 186 10.45 6.95 5.51
CA LYS A 186 11.14 8.24 5.73
C LYS A 186 12.44 8.38 4.93
N GLU A 187 13.09 7.28 4.60
CA GLU A 187 14.34 7.28 3.82
C GLU A 187 14.08 7.24 2.31
N GLU A 188 13.04 6.53 1.86
CA GLU A 188 12.86 6.19 0.43
C GLU A 188 12.02 7.20 -0.36
N SER A 189 11.08 7.91 0.24
CA SER A 189 10.12 8.80 -0.46
C SER A 189 10.76 9.88 -1.34
N GLY A 190 11.91 10.42 -0.91
CA GLY A 190 12.62 11.47 -1.66
C GLY A 190 13.34 10.96 -2.92
N GLU A 191 13.78 9.71 -2.98
CA GLU A 191 14.47 9.12 -4.14
C GLU A 191 13.45 8.72 -5.21
N THR A 192 12.37 8.08 -4.82
CA THR A 192 11.27 7.70 -5.72
C THR A 192 10.69 8.92 -6.42
N LYS A 193 10.41 10.01 -5.69
CA LYS A 193 9.93 11.27 -6.29
C LYS A 193 10.91 11.81 -7.34
N ARG A 194 12.21 11.87 -7.05
CA ARG A 194 13.23 12.36 -8.01
C ARG A 194 13.25 11.51 -9.28
N THR A 195 13.15 10.20 -9.11
CA THR A 195 13.09 9.25 -10.22
C THR A 195 11.85 9.47 -11.09
N ILE A 196 10.67 9.61 -10.47
CA ILE A 196 9.41 9.91 -11.17
C ILE A 196 9.52 11.19 -11.98
N LEU A 197 9.95 12.30 -11.36
CA LEU A 197 10.00 13.61 -12.02
C LEU A 197 10.94 13.63 -13.23
N LYS A 198 12.03 12.87 -13.21
CA LYS A 198 12.96 12.72 -14.34
C LYS A 198 12.28 12.13 -15.59
N HIS A 199 11.22 11.36 -15.41
CA HIS A 199 10.55 10.62 -16.48
C HIS A 199 9.17 11.16 -16.90
N LEU A 200 8.65 12.16 -16.21
CA LEU A 200 7.41 12.88 -16.58
C LEU A 200 7.72 14.10 -17.48
N ARG A 201 8.26 13.83 -18.67
CA ARG A 201 8.83 14.89 -19.54
C ARG A 201 7.80 15.57 -20.44
N THR A 202 6.78 14.84 -20.87
CA THR A 202 5.78 15.35 -21.83
C THR A 202 4.43 15.57 -21.16
N ALA A 203 3.54 16.27 -21.84
CA ALA A 203 2.16 16.41 -21.42
C ALA A 203 1.42 15.06 -21.40
N ASP A 204 1.81 14.14 -22.28
CA ASP A 204 1.23 12.79 -22.33
C ASP A 204 1.66 11.94 -21.14
N ASP A 205 2.93 12.01 -20.72
CA ASP A 205 3.41 11.35 -19.52
C ASP A 205 2.62 11.81 -18.29
N ARG A 206 2.44 13.13 -18.15
CA ARG A 206 1.68 13.69 -17.03
C ARG A 206 0.21 13.28 -17.07
N ARG A 207 -0.44 13.24 -18.24
CA ARG A 207 -1.82 12.76 -18.36
C ARG A 207 -1.95 11.30 -17.98
N ALA A 208 -1.02 10.46 -18.40
CA ALA A 208 -1.01 9.05 -18.04
C ALA A 208 -0.79 8.85 -16.52
N ALA A 209 0.12 9.61 -15.93
CA ALA A 209 0.38 9.58 -14.49
C ALA A 209 -0.86 10.04 -13.69
N GLU A 210 -1.47 11.17 -14.06
CA GLU A 210 -2.70 11.66 -13.41
C GLU A 210 -3.82 10.64 -13.50
N ALA A 211 -4.05 10.04 -14.67
CA ALA A 211 -5.07 9.03 -14.85
C ALA A 211 -4.83 7.80 -13.94
N ALA A 212 -3.58 7.36 -13.82
CA ALA A 212 -3.22 6.22 -12.97
C ALA A 212 -3.36 6.54 -11.47
N MET A 213 -2.93 7.73 -11.03
CA MET A 213 -3.06 8.18 -9.63
C MET A 213 -4.53 8.34 -9.23
N ARG A 214 -5.35 9.00 -10.08
CA ARG A 214 -6.78 9.17 -9.80
C ARG A 214 -7.54 7.84 -9.79
N GLU A 215 -7.18 6.90 -10.67
CA GLU A 215 -7.79 5.56 -10.66
C GLU A 215 -7.41 4.79 -9.40
N MET A 216 -6.14 4.87 -8.94
CA MET A 216 -5.73 4.28 -7.67
C MET A 216 -6.56 4.84 -6.51
N HIS A 217 -6.63 6.16 -6.40
CA HIS A 217 -7.40 6.83 -5.34
C HIS A 217 -8.87 6.41 -5.35
N ARG A 218 -9.52 6.42 -6.52
CA ARG A 218 -10.92 5.99 -6.69
C ARG A 218 -11.15 4.53 -6.25
N LEU A 219 -10.23 3.64 -6.55
CA LEU A 219 -10.32 2.24 -6.15
C LEU A 219 -10.17 2.07 -4.63
N LEU A 220 -9.25 2.81 -4.01
CA LEU A 220 -9.09 2.84 -2.56
C LEU A 220 -10.33 3.41 -1.86
N GLU A 221 -10.93 4.47 -2.43
CA GLU A 221 -12.19 5.04 -1.93
C GLU A 221 -13.32 4.00 -1.99
N SER A 222 -13.50 3.35 -3.14
CA SER A 222 -14.50 2.28 -3.30
C SER A 222 -14.31 1.15 -2.29
N TYR A 223 -13.07 0.75 -2.03
CA TYR A 223 -12.74 -0.26 -1.03
C TYR A 223 -13.08 0.20 0.40
N ALA A 224 -12.67 1.39 0.79
CA ALA A 224 -12.94 1.93 2.13
C ALA A 224 -14.45 2.07 2.38
N GLU A 225 -15.21 2.56 1.40
CA GLU A 225 -16.67 2.61 1.45
C GLU A 225 -17.30 1.22 1.55
N SER A 226 -16.74 0.22 0.86
CA SER A 226 -17.27 -1.13 0.91
C SER A 226 -17.15 -1.75 2.31
N LEU A 227 -16.04 -1.49 3.00
CA LEU A 227 -15.87 -1.89 4.39
C LEU A 227 -16.91 -1.22 5.30
N ALA A 228 -17.16 0.08 5.12
CA ALA A 228 -18.18 0.78 5.88
C ALA A 228 -19.59 0.20 5.64
N ARG A 229 -19.94 -0.13 4.39
CA ARG A 229 -21.22 -0.76 4.06
C ARG A 229 -21.38 -2.17 4.63
N ARG A 230 -20.30 -2.97 4.66
CA ARG A 230 -20.33 -4.34 5.22
C ARG A 230 -20.36 -4.36 6.75
N HIS A 231 -19.89 -3.30 7.36
CA HIS A 231 -19.80 -3.18 8.82
C HIS A 231 -20.45 -1.87 9.27
N PRO A 232 -21.77 -1.72 9.15
CA PRO A 232 -22.47 -0.52 9.60
C PRO A 232 -22.28 -0.29 11.10
N ALA A 233 -22.50 0.97 11.56
CA ALA A 233 -22.40 1.37 12.96
C ALA A 233 -23.49 0.72 13.83
#